data_10d1f05c1e2e8d1f365a8706efb0da47
#
_entry.id   10d1f05c1e2e8d1f365a8706efb0da47
#
_cell.length_a   1.000
_cell.length_b   1.000
_cell.length_c   1.000
_cell.angle_alpha   90.00
_cell.angle_beta   90.00
_cell.angle_gamma   90.00
#
_symmetry.space_group_name_H-M   'P 1'
#
loop_
_entity.id
_entity.type
_entity.pdbx_description
1 polymer ?
#
loop_
_entity_poly.entity_id
_entity_poly.type
_entity_poly.pdbx_seq_one_letter_code
_entity_poly.pdbx_strand_id
1 'polypeptide(L)'
;VTSSTLHVRTEGQSITAQPVRRAEPHPRSSKPAGGATALCLLLCVVISAGLCWWRLSNVEVPTDAPQLAGEVHAVARDRLIATIAVGMALGAAGLLLRTATRNPLADPEITGVNSGAAFGAVFATTVTGSISGAAVLPGALIGAAVAALITVGLGMRGRQGDPTGKLAVQRLILLGIAISALFSALSAIVLVIDEAQLSTVLSWLNGRLGGVRIQQTLPVIIATALLLPAAWLGARAFDALSAGDAIASSVGANPRRIRIIAVSIAVLLVGTSVAATGPIGFLGLMAAVVAHRIAGPRHRLGLLIAPAVGATVLLIADTIGQALWAPAETPVGVVTALAGVPLLLWGINRLDATAKRRARRTPTRA
;
A
#
# COMPACT_ATOMS: atom_id res chain seq x y z
N VAL A 1 32.04 67.93 37.06
CA VAL A 1 30.96 67.20 36.45
C VAL A 1 31.55 66.50 35.22
N THR A 2 31.87 65.23 35.35
CA THR A 2 32.64 64.44 34.48
C THR A 2 31.76 63.80 33.40
N SER A 3 32.05 64.13 32.15
CA SER A 3 31.50 63.48 30.93
C SER A 3 32.30 62.17 30.65
N SER A 4 31.64 61.03 30.73
CA SER A 4 32.20 59.74 30.39
C SER A 4 31.81 59.39 28.94
N THR A 5 32.76 59.48 28.03
CA THR A 5 32.62 59.06 26.63
C THR A 5 32.76 57.56 26.55
N LEU A 6 31.69 56.88 26.16
CA LEU A 6 31.68 55.45 25.82
C LEU A 6 32.27 55.27 24.41
N HIS A 7 33.47 54.72 24.34
CA HIS A 7 34.08 54.24 23.10
C HIS A 7 33.42 52.91 22.70
N VAL A 8 32.54 52.93 21.70
CA VAL A 8 32.08 51.71 21.02
C VAL A 8 33.14 51.34 19.99
N ARG A 9 33.89 50.29 20.28
CA ARG A 9 34.86 49.69 19.36
C ARG A 9 34.08 48.74 18.42
N THR A 10 33.84 49.18 17.20
CA THR A 10 33.31 48.31 16.12
C THR A 10 34.47 47.46 15.59
N GLU A 11 34.60 46.22 16.04
CA GLU A 11 35.42 45.21 15.40
C GLU A 11 34.81 44.87 14.05
N GLY A 12 35.52 45.25 12.97
CA GLY A 12 35.17 44.88 11.62
C GLY A 12 35.37 43.37 11.37
N GLN A 13 34.32 42.60 11.55
CA GLN A 13 34.30 41.24 11.02
C GLN A 13 34.15 41.32 9.50
N SER A 14 35.25 41.11 8.78
CA SER A 14 35.24 40.88 7.33
C SER A 14 34.51 39.59 7.07
N ILE A 15 33.23 39.68 6.65
CA ILE A 15 32.46 38.53 6.15
C ILE A 15 33.10 38.16 4.80
N THR A 16 34.08 37.26 4.83
CA THR A 16 34.57 36.60 3.62
C THR A 16 33.43 35.73 3.10
N ALA A 17 32.81 36.19 2.02
CA ALA A 17 31.80 35.42 1.29
C ALA A 17 32.44 34.09 0.86
N GLN A 18 32.06 33.01 1.51
CA GLN A 18 32.44 31.66 1.06
C GLN A 18 31.87 31.45 -0.34
N PRO A 19 32.68 31.03 -1.31
CA PRO A 19 32.19 30.74 -2.64
C PRO A 19 31.12 29.66 -2.55
N VAL A 20 29.93 29.98 -3.05
CA VAL A 20 28.82 29.00 -3.19
C VAL A 20 29.40 27.84 -4.03
N ARG A 21 29.72 26.73 -3.34
CA ARG A 21 30.12 25.48 -4.02
C ARG A 21 28.95 25.09 -4.91
N ARG A 22 29.12 25.26 -6.22
CA ARG A 22 28.22 24.63 -7.20
C ARG A 22 28.16 23.15 -6.87
N ALA A 23 26.96 22.67 -6.51
CA ALA A 23 26.72 21.25 -6.32
C ALA A 23 27.15 20.54 -7.62
N GLU A 24 28.20 19.72 -7.53
CA GLU A 24 28.59 18.88 -8.66
C GLU A 24 27.37 18.04 -9.06
N PRO A 25 27.02 17.98 -10.34
CA PRO A 25 25.95 17.17 -10.82
C PRO A 25 26.30 15.72 -10.51
N HIS A 26 25.57 15.09 -9.58
CA HIS A 26 25.72 13.66 -9.33
C HIS A 26 25.59 12.92 -10.66
N PRO A 27 26.52 12.01 -11.01
CA PRO A 27 26.40 11.21 -12.21
C PRO A 27 25.09 10.45 -12.16
N ARG A 28 24.12 10.88 -12.95
CA ARG A 28 22.88 10.16 -13.18
C ARG A 28 23.27 8.88 -13.92
N SER A 29 23.34 7.77 -13.21
CA SER A 29 23.34 6.44 -13.83
C SER A 29 22.01 6.28 -14.59
N SER A 30 22.00 6.75 -15.81
CA SER A 30 20.90 6.63 -16.75
C SER A 30 20.95 5.25 -17.41
N LYS A 31 20.74 4.18 -16.63
CA LYS A 31 20.29 2.94 -17.26
C LYS A 31 18.90 3.21 -17.83
N PRO A 32 18.62 2.79 -19.07
CA PRO A 32 17.32 3.00 -19.68
C PRO A 32 16.27 2.25 -18.85
N ALA A 33 15.53 3.00 -18.03
CA ALA A 33 14.49 2.43 -17.16
C ALA A 33 13.40 1.68 -17.96
N GLY A 34 13.29 1.94 -19.25
CA GLY A 34 12.32 1.30 -20.13
C GLY A 34 12.54 -0.21 -20.32
N GLY A 35 13.80 -0.63 -20.54
CA GLY A 35 14.09 -2.06 -20.74
C GLY A 35 13.81 -2.93 -19.49
N ALA A 36 14.24 -2.44 -18.31
CA ALA A 36 13.98 -3.15 -17.06
C ALA A 36 12.46 -3.20 -16.72
N THR A 37 11.73 -2.12 -17.02
CA THR A 37 10.27 -2.07 -16.86
C THR A 37 9.59 -3.07 -17.80
N ALA A 38 9.94 -3.07 -19.07
CA ALA A 38 9.36 -3.99 -20.05
C ALA A 38 9.63 -5.46 -19.68
N LEU A 39 10.85 -5.78 -19.26
CA LEU A 39 11.22 -7.12 -18.80
C LEU A 39 10.41 -7.52 -17.55
N CYS A 40 10.29 -6.64 -16.57
CA CYS A 40 9.49 -6.92 -15.36
C CYS A 40 8.02 -7.18 -15.69
N LEU A 41 7.41 -6.33 -16.53
CA LEU A 41 6.02 -6.51 -16.96
C LEU A 41 5.84 -7.81 -17.74
N LEU A 42 6.76 -8.12 -18.65
CA LEU A 42 6.74 -9.38 -19.41
C LEU A 42 6.80 -10.59 -18.46
N LEU A 43 7.73 -10.59 -17.51
CA LEU A 43 7.85 -11.65 -16.50
C LEU A 43 6.56 -11.77 -15.66
N CYS A 44 5.99 -10.67 -15.19
CA CYS A 44 4.73 -10.70 -14.45
C CYS A 44 3.60 -11.29 -15.30
N VAL A 45 3.47 -10.91 -16.56
CA VAL A 45 2.44 -11.44 -17.47
C VAL A 45 2.66 -12.92 -17.73
N VAL A 46 3.89 -13.34 -18.06
CA VAL A 46 4.20 -14.75 -18.34
C VAL A 46 3.95 -15.64 -17.12
N ILE A 47 4.42 -15.22 -15.94
CA ILE A 47 4.21 -15.97 -14.70
C ILE A 47 2.72 -16.05 -14.37
N SER A 48 2.00 -14.93 -14.43
CA SER A 48 0.57 -14.91 -14.11
C SER A 48 -0.25 -15.72 -15.10
N ALA A 49 0.03 -15.60 -16.41
CA ALA A 49 -0.64 -16.39 -17.43
C ALA A 49 -0.34 -17.90 -17.28
N GLY A 50 0.92 -18.27 -17.03
CA GLY A 50 1.33 -19.64 -16.77
C GLY A 50 0.65 -20.27 -15.55
N LEU A 51 0.59 -19.52 -14.44
CA LEU A 51 -0.11 -19.97 -13.23
C LEU A 51 -1.63 -20.08 -13.45
N CYS A 52 -2.24 -19.12 -14.13
CA CYS A 52 -3.67 -19.18 -14.44
C CYS A 52 -3.98 -20.39 -15.32
N TRP A 53 -3.19 -20.60 -16.37
CA TRP A 53 -3.35 -21.76 -17.27
C TRP A 53 -3.16 -23.08 -16.51
N TRP A 54 -2.09 -23.19 -15.72
CA TRP A 54 -1.81 -24.39 -14.93
C TRP A 54 -2.95 -24.70 -13.94
N ARG A 55 -3.47 -23.69 -13.24
CA ARG A 55 -4.56 -23.88 -12.27
C ARG A 55 -5.88 -24.28 -12.93
N LEU A 56 -6.21 -23.68 -14.08
CA LEU A 56 -7.43 -24.04 -14.81
C LEU A 56 -7.35 -25.42 -15.45
N SER A 57 -6.15 -25.84 -15.85
CA SER A 57 -5.93 -27.17 -16.44
C SER A 57 -5.92 -28.30 -15.40
N ASN A 58 -5.61 -28.01 -14.14
CA ASN A 58 -5.53 -28.98 -13.05
C ASN A 58 -6.67 -28.80 -12.02
N VAL A 59 -7.84 -28.38 -12.49
CA VAL A 59 -9.04 -28.34 -11.65
C VAL A 59 -9.54 -29.76 -11.42
N GLU A 60 -9.48 -30.21 -10.17
CA GLU A 60 -10.01 -31.52 -9.79
C GLU A 60 -11.54 -31.48 -9.71
N VAL A 61 -12.17 -32.21 -10.61
CA VAL A 61 -13.63 -32.42 -10.60
C VAL A 61 -13.91 -33.73 -9.90
N PRO A 62 -14.81 -33.78 -8.90
CA PRO A 62 -15.18 -35.03 -8.24
C PRO A 62 -15.70 -36.05 -9.27
N THR A 63 -15.14 -37.23 -9.25
CA THR A 63 -15.49 -38.29 -10.21
C THR A 63 -16.90 -38.85 -10.01
N ASP A 64 -17.42 -38.71 -8.79
CA ASP A 64 -18.76 -39.09 -8.38
C ASP A 64 -19.84 -38.05 -8.74
N ALA A 65 -19.43 -36.83 -9.10
CA ALA A 65 -20.35 -35.73 -9.41
C ALA A 65 -19.90 -34.93 -10.65
N PRO A 66 -19.77 -35.55 -11.84
CA PRO A 66 -19.27 -34.88 -13.06
C PRO A 66 -20.15 -33.69 -13.51
N GLN A 67 -21.43 -33.66 -13.12
CA GLN A 67 -22.36 -32.53 -13.37
C GLN A 67 -21.90 -31.24 -12.71
N LEU A 68 -21.08 -31.29 -11.67
CA LEU A 68 -20.54 -30.10 -10.97
C LEU A 68 -19.30 -29.49 -11.66
N ALA A 69 -18.80 -30.13 -12.72
CA ALA A 69 -17.60 -29.65 -13.42
C ALA A 69 -17.69 -28.17 -13.81
N GLY A 70 -18.83 -27.73 -14.33
CA GLY A 70 -19.06 -26.32 -14.70
C GLY A 70 -18.97 -25.36 -13.51
N GLU A 71 -19.53 -25.73 -12.36
CA GLU A 71 -19.48 -24.92 -11.15
C GLU A 71 -18.08 -24.85 -10.55
N VAL A 72 -17.36 -25.99 -10.50
CA VAL A 72 -15.99 -26.08 -9.99
C VAL A 72 -15.04 -25.19 -10.83
N HIS A 73 -15.15 -25.25 -12.17
CA HIS A 73 -14.40 -24.37 -13.06
C HIS A 73 -14.79 -22.90 -12.89
N ALA A 74 -16.07 -22.59 -12.68
CA ALA A 74 -16.51 -21.21 -12.43
C ALA A 74 -15.92 -20.66 -11.13
N VAL A 75 -15.91 -21.44 -10.05
CA VAL A 75 -15.29 -21.06 -8.77
C VAL A 75 -13.78 -20.84 -8.94
N ALA A 76 -13.09 -21.74 -9.63
CA ALA A 76 -11.65 -21.58 -9.91
C ALA A 76 -11.35 -20.32 -10.71
N ARG A 77 -12.15 -20.03 -11.74
CA ARG A 77 -12.03 -18.82 -12.55
C ARG A 77 -12.30 -17.56 -11.73
N ASP A 78 -13.38 -17.53 -10.95
CA ASP A 78 -13.75 -16.36 -10.12
C ASP A 78 -12.67 -16.06 -9.09
N ARG A 79 -12.07 -17.09 -8.49
CA ARG A 79 -10.92 -16.96 -7.58
C ARG A 79 -9.70 -16.34 -8.27
N LEU A 80 -9.37 -16.78 -9.49
CA LEU A 80 -8.25 -16.22 -10.25
C LEU A 80 -8.47 -14.75 -10.61
N ILE A 81 -9.69 -14.39 -11.05
CA ILE A 81 -10.06 -13.01 -11.33
C ILE A 81 -9.96 -12.15 -10.07
N ALA A 82 -10.46 -12.64 -8.95
CA ALA A 82 -10.37 -11.95 -7.65
C ALA A 82 -8.91 -11.74 -7.25
N THR A 83 -8.08 -12.78 -7.34
CA THR A 83 -6.65 -12.72 -7.02
C THR A 83 -5.92 -11.66 -7.84
N ILE A 84 -6.16 -11.61 -9.15
CA ILE A 84 -5.53 -10.62 -10.04
C ILE A 84 -6.03 -9.21 -9.71
N ALA A 85 -7.34 -9.01 -9.60
CA ALA A 85 -7.94 -7.69 -9.35
C ALA A 85 -7.50 -7.11 -8.00
N VAL A 86 -7.58 -7.89 -6.93
CA VAL A 86 -7.15 -7.51 -5.58
C VAL A 86 -5.64 -7.26 -5.54
N GLY A 87 -4.83 -8.13 -6.17
CA GLY A 87 -3.40 -7.94 -6.26
C GLY A 87 -3.00 -6.65 -6.96
N MET A 88 -3.67 -6.32 -8.06
CA MET A 88 -3.47 -5.05 -8.78
C MET A 88 -3.86 -3.84 -7.92
N ALA A 89 -5.01 -3.89 -7.26
CA ALA A 89 -5.50 -2.82 -6.41
C ALA A 89 -4.56 -2.54 -5.23
N LEU A 90 -4.18 -3.59 -4.48
CA LEU A 90 -3.29 -3.45 -3.33
C LEU A 90 -1.88 -3.03 -3.73
N GLY A 91 -1.35 -3.53 -4.86
CA GLY A 91 -0.06 -3.11 -5.40
C GLY A 91 -0.04 -1.61 -5.74
N ALA A 92 -1.07 -1.11 -6.42
CA ALA A 92 -1.22 0.31 -6.72
C ALA A 92 -1.37 1.15 -5.44
N ALA A 93 -2.21 0.72 -4.50
CA ALA A 93 -2.43 1.39 -3.24
C ALA A 93 -1.14 1.53 -2.42
N GLY A 94 -0.33 0.48 -2.35
CA GLY A 94 0.97 0.50 -1.67
C GLY A 94 1.92 1.55 -2.25
N LEU A 95 2.02 1.66 -3.58
CA LEU A 95 2.84 2.68 -4.24
C LEU A 95 2.33 4.10 -3.93
N LEU A 96 1.03 4.33 -3.98
CA LEU A 96 0.43 5.63 -3.68
C LEU A 96 0.62 6.04 -2.22
N LEU A 97 0.44 5.11 -1.28
CA LEU A 97 0.66 5.36 0.16
C LEU A 97 2.14 5.63 0.45
N ARG A 98 3.06 4.87 -0.15
CA ARG A 98 4.50 5.14 -0.07
C ARG A 98 4.82 6.57 -0.52
N THR A 99 4.21 7.03 -1.61
CA THR A 99 4.41 8.38 -2.15
C THR A 99 3.81 9.45 -1.22
N ALA A 100 2.57 9.24 -0.76
CA ALA A 100 1.87 10.18 0.09
C ALA A 100 2.54 10.35 1.46
N THR A 101 3.04 9.27 2.04
CA THR A 101 3.71 9.26 3.35
C THR A 101 5.21 9.49 3.26
N ARG A 102 5.80 9.43 2.06
CA ARG A 102 7.26 9.42 1.83
C ARG A 102 8.00 8.41 2.70
N ASN A 103 7.31 7.36 3.06
CA ASN A 103 7.85 6.28 3.86
C ASN A 103 8.03 5.05 2.96
N PRO A 104 9.26 4.53 2.79
CA PRO A 104 9.50 3.33 2.00
C PRO A 104 8.81 2.09 2.56
N LEU A 105 8.40 2.11 3.82
CA LEU A 105 7.75 1.02 4.54
C LEU A 105 6.22 1.26 4.69
N ALA A 106 5.65 2.21 3.94
CA ALA A 106 4.22 2.46 4.01
C ALA A 106 3.44 1.28 3.42
N ASP A 107 2.50 0.79 4.20
CA ASP A 107 1.57 -0.27 3.85
C ASP A 107 0.13 0.20 4.14
N PRO A 108 -0.88 -0.27 3.40
CA PRO A 108 -2.28 -0.02 3.70
C PRO A 108 -2.69 -0.32 5.15
N GLU A 109 -2.07 -1.30 5.78
CA GLU A 109 -2.31 -1.69 7.15
C GLU A 109 -1.99 -0.56 8.15
N ILE A 110 -0.92 0.21 7.87
CA ILE A 110 -0.49 1.35 8.72
C ILE A 110 -1.48 2.52 8.68
N THR A 111 -2.38 2.57 7.70
CA THR A 111 -3.36 3.67 7.58
C THR A 111 -4.65 3.44 8.38
N GLY A 112 -4.81 2.28 9.01
CA GLY A 112 -6.02 1.89 9.72
C GLY A 112 -7.21 1.49 8.84
N VAL A 113 -7.05 1.56 7.52
CA VAL A 113 -8.12 1.28 6.56
C VAL A 113 -8.53 -0.19 6.59
N ASN A 114 -7.55 -1.10 6.65
CA ASN A 114 -7.82 -2.53 6.76
C ASN A 114 -8.63 -2.87 8.02
N SER A 115 -8.21 -2.35 9.18
CA SER A 115 -8.90 -2.60 10.45
C SER A 115 -10.28 -1.97 10.49
N GLY A 116 -10.44 -0.76 9.89
CA GLY A 116 -11.75 -0.11 9.74
C GLY A 116 -12.68 -0.90 8.83
N ALA A 117 -12.19 -1.40 7.70
CA ALA A 117 -12.97 -2.25 6.81
C ALA A 117 -13.38 -3.57 7.49
N ALA A 118 -12.43 -4.19 8.22
CA ALA A 118 -12.68 -5.39 8.98
C ALA A 118 -13.78 -5.18 10.05
N PHE A 119 -13.65 -4.13 10.85
CA PHE A 119 -14.68 -3.77 11.84
C PHE A 119 -16.03 -3.51 11.19
N GLY A 120 -16.08 -2.74 10.12
CA GLY A 120 -17.31 -2.43 9.41
C GLY A 120 -18.00 -3.68 8.84
N ALA A 121 -17.22 -4.62 8.32
CA ALA A 121 -17.73 -5.91 7.87
C ALA A 121 -18.30 -6.75 9.02
N VAL A 122 -17.52 -6.91 10.11
CA VAL A 122 -17.95 -7.64 11.32
C VAL A 122 -19.21 -7.02 11.91
N PHE A 123 -19.24 -5.71 12.06
CA PHE A 123 -20.41 -5.01 12.59
C PHE A 123 -21.65 -5.20 11.71
N ALA A 124 -21.48 -5.10 10.37
CA ALA A 124 -22.57 -5.29 9.43
C ALA A 124 -23.12 -6.74 9.49
N THR A 125 -22.25 -7.76 9.60
CA THR A 125 -22.69 -9.16 9.73
C THR A 125 -23.47 -9.41 11.03
N THR A 126 -23.01 -8.84 12.13
CA THR A 126 -23.71 -8.97 13.43
C THR A 126 -25.07 -8.27 13.43
N VAL A 127 -25.16 -7.05 12.86
CA VAL A 127 -26.43 -6.30 12.79
C VAL A 127 -27.44 -6.94 11.84
N THR A 128 -26.97 -7.46 10.70
CA THR A 128 -27.88 -8.06 9.69
C THR A 128 -28.15 -9.54 9.93
N GLY A 129 -27.39 -10.20 10.79
CA GLY A 129 -27.42 -11.66 10.99
C GLY A 129 -27.00 -12.43 9.73
N SER A 130 -26.37 -11.76 8.74
CA SER A 130 -26.06 -12.34 7.44
C SER A 130 -24.60 -12.11 7.05
N ILE A 131 -23.93 -13.18 6.66
CA ILE A 131 -22.55 -13.17 6.13
C ILE A 131 -22.56 -12.96 4.59
N SER A 132 -23.71 -12.59 4.02
CA SER A 132 -23.80 -12.36 2.58
C SER A 132 -22.92 -11.18 2.13
N GLY A 133 -22.35 -11.28 0.95
CA GLY A 133 -21.55 -10.18 0.38
C GLY A 133 -22.32 -8.86 0.27
N ALA A 134 -23.65 -8.91 0.21
CA ALA A 134 -24.53 -7.74 0.19
C ALA A 134 -24.48 -6.94 1.52
N ALA A 135 -24.26 -7.59 2.66
CA ALA A 135 -24.10 -6.93 3.95
C ALA A 135 -22.63 -6.56 4.22
N VAL A 136 -21.71 -7.47 3.96
CA VAL A 136 -20.27 -7.31 4.23
C VAL A 136 -19.67 -6.16 3.43
N LEU A 137 -20.00 -6.04 2.14
CA LEU A 137 -19.40 -5.04 1.25
C LEU A 137 -19.69 -3.59 1.70
N PRO A 138 -20.94 -3.17 1.93
CA PRO A 138 -21.22 -1.82 2.41
C PRO A 138 -20.57 -1.55 3.78
N GLY A 139 -20.63 -2.50 4.70
CA GLY A 139 -20.02 -2.41 6.02
C GLY A 139 -18.52 -2.16 5.93
N ALA A 140 -17.81 -2.98 5.16
CA ALA A 140 -16.37 -2.84 4.95
C ALA A 140 -16.01 -1.50 4.29
N LEU A 141 -16.75 -1.06 3.28
CA LEU A 141 -16.52 0.22 2.61
C LEU A 141 -16.73 1.40 3.55
N ILE A 142 -17.80 1.38 4.34
CA ILE A 142 -18.10 2.42 5.33
C ILE A 142 -17.02 2.44 6.41
N GLY A 143 -16.65 1.28 6.96
CA GLY A 143 -15.59 1.16 7.96
C GLY A 143 -14.24 1.66 7.44
N ALA A 144 -13.87 1.27 6.22
CA ALA A 144 -12.68 1.77 5.54
C ALA A 144 -12.70 3.29 5.36
N ALA A 145 -13.83 3.84 4.90
CA ALA A 145 -14.00 5.27 4.69
C ALA A 145 -13.91 6.05 6.01
N VAL A 146 -14.57 5.57 7.07
CA VAL A 146 -14.51 6.19 8.41
C VAL A 146 -13.09 6.20 8.95
N ALA A 147 -12.38 5.05 8.90
CA ALA A 147 -10.98 4.97 9.31
C ALA A 147 -10.10 5.94 8.53
N ALA A 148 -10.27 6.00 7.21
CA ALA A 148 -9.53 6.89 6.35
C ALA A 148 -9.81 8.37 6.64
N LEU A 149 -11.08 8.74 6.79
CA LEU A 149 -11.49 10.11 7.10
C LEU A 149 -10.90 10.58 8.43
N ILE A 150 -10.90 9.71 9.45
CA ILE A 150 -10.29 10.02 10.74
C ILE A 150 -8.77 10.17 10.57
N THR A 151 -8.10 9.19 9.98
CA THR A 151 -6.63 9.17 9.83
C THR A 151 -6.16 10.34 8.97
N VAL A 152 -6.77 10.57 7.80
CA VAL A 152 -6.39 11.65 6.90
C VAL A 152 -6.85 13.00 7.45
N GLY A 153 -8.09 13.11 7.92
CA GLY A 153 -8.67 14.35 8.44
C GLY A 153 -7.92 14.90 9.64
N LEU A 154 -7.56 14.05 10.61
CA LEU A 154 -6.78 14.44 11.78
C LEU A 154 -5.28 14.55 11.48
N GLY A 155 -4.73 13.60 10.70
CA GLY A 155 -3.31 13.57 10.34
C GLY A 155 -2.86 14.80 9.54
N MET A 156 -3.76 15.34 8.69
CA MET A 156 -3.47 16.50 7.85
C MET A 156 -3.88 17.85 8.46
N ARG A 157 -4.47 17.89 9.65
CA ARG A 157 -4.78 19.12 10.40
C ARG A 157 -3.56 19.77 11.05
N GLY A 158 -2.37 19.62 10.49
CA GLY A 158 -1.14 20.25 11.01
C GLY A 158 -1.11 21.76 10.79
N ARG A 159 -0.59 22.50 11.80
CA ARG A 159 -0.34 23.95 11.77
C ARG A 159 0.51 24.32 10.54
N GLN A 160 0.16 25.42 9.88
CA GLN A 160 0.99 26.11 8.89
C GLN A 160 2.34 26.47 9.56
N GLY A 161 3.38 25.67 9.38
CA GLY A 161 4.67 25.93 10.02
C GLY A 161 5.65 24.77 9.92
N ASP A 162 5.28 23.65 9.27
CA ASP A 162 6.24 22.58 8.96
C ASP A 162 6.60 22.59 7.46
N PRO A 163 7.64 23.36 7.07
CA PRO A 163 8.05 23.44 5.65
C PRO A 163 8.56 22.11 5.12
N THR A 164 8.87 21.15 5.99
CA THR A 164 9.39 19.82 5.60
C THR A 164 8.29 18.76 5.43
N GLY A 165 7.07 19.00 5.94
CA GLY A 165 5.96 18.04 5.95
C GLY A 165 6.21 16.77 6.77
N LYS A 166 7.32 16.68 7.50
CA LYS A 166 7.70 15.48 8.29
C LYS A 166 6.73 15.22 9.43
N LEU A 167 6.31 16.26 10.14
CA LEU A 167 5.37 16.13 11.27
C LEU A 167 3.99 15.67 10.80
N ALA A 168 3.54 16.10 9.63
CA ALA A 168 2.28 15.64 9.05
C ALA A 168 2.33 14.15 8.71
N VAL A 169 3.45 13.67 8.16
CA VAL A 169 3.67 12.25 7.85
C VAL A 169 3.72 11.41 9.12
N GLN A 170 4.47 11.84 10.15
CA GLN A 170 4.55 11.12 11.43
C GLN A 170 3.19 11.01 12.12
N ARG A 171 2.40 12.09 12.13
CA ARG A 171 1.04 12.09 12.68
C ARG A 171 0.13 11.13 11.92
N LEU A 172 0.20 11.10 10.60
CA LEU A 172 -0.61 10.20 9.78
C LEU A 172 -0.32 8.73 10.12
N ILE A 173 0.95 8.37 10.30
CA ILE A 173 1.35 7.00 10.68
C ILE A 173 0.89 6.67 12.11
N LEU A 174 1.14 7.56 13.09
CA LEU A 174 0.75 7.33 14.48
C LEU A 174 -0.77 7.23 14.64
N LEU A 175 -1.53 8.11 13.97
CA LEU A 175 -2.98 8.04 13.94
C LEU A 175 -3.48 6.76 13.27
N GLY A 176 -2.86 6.34 12.16
CA GLY A 176 -3.23 5.11 11.50
C GLY A 176 -3.04 3.89 12.41
N ILE A 177 -1.93 3.80 13.14
CA ILE A 177 -1.68 2.73 14.11
C ILE A 177 -2.70 2.78 15.26
N ALA A 178 -2.99 3.97 15.80
CA ALA A 178 -3.98 4.13 16.87
C ALA A 178 -5.39 3.74 16.42
N ILE A 179 -5.79 4.14 15.21
CA ILE A 179 -7.07 3.79 14.60
C ILE A 179 -7.15 2.28 14.30
N SER A 180 -6.04 1.68 13.82
CA SER A 180 -5.98 0.22 13.65
C SER A 180 -6.20 -0.52 14.95
N ALA A 181 -5.54 -0.11 16.03
CA ALA A 181 -5.70 -0.72 17.35
C ALA A 181 -7.14 -0.55 17.88
N LEU A 182 -7.74 0.65 17.70
CA LEU A 182 -9.11 0.93 18.10
C LEU A 182 -10.10 0.02 17.38
N PHE A 183 -10.06 -0.03 16.04
CA PHE A 183 -10.99 -0.86 15.28
C PHE A 183 -10.76 -2.36 15.49
N SER A 184 -9.52 -2.80 15.71
CA SER A 184 -9.23 -4.19 16.08
C SER A 184 -9.81 -4.56 17.43
N ALA A 185 -9.71 -3.67 18.43
CA ALA A 185 -10.32 -3.87 19.74
C ALA A 185 -11.85 -3.90 19.65
N LEU A 186 -12.46 -2.98 18.89
CA LEU A 186 -13.90 -2.97 18.66
C LEU A 186 -14.37 -4.26 17.93
N SER A 187 -13.62 -4.75 16.95
CA SER A 187 -13.91 -6.02 16.28
C SER A 187 -13.87 -7.19 17.26
N ALA A 188 -12.85 -7.23 18.15
CA ALA A 188 -12.74 -8.27 19.16
C ALA A 188 -13.95 -8.27 20.13
N ILE A 189 -14.44 -7.10 20.54
CA ILE A 189 -15.63 -6.97 21.39
C ILE A 189 -16.87 -7.54 20.70
N VAL A 190 -17.09 -7.17 19.42
CA VAL A 190 -18.24 -7.66 18.64
C VAL A 190 -18.18 -9.17 18.48
N LEU A 191 -16.99 -9.73 18.21
CA LEU A 191 -16.80 -11.18 18.04
C LEU A 191 -17.04 -11.99 19.32
N VAL A 192 -16.76 -11.41 20.49
CA VAL A 192 -17.06 -12.06 21.78
C VAL A 192 -18.57 -12.10 22.05
N ILE A 193 -19.31 -11.10 21.57
CA ILE A 193 -20.78 -11.04 21.75
C ILE A 193 -21.48 -12.04 20.81
N ASP A 194 -20.95 -12.29 19.63
CA ASP A 194 -21.55 -13.17 18.60
C ASP A 194 -20.65 -14.39 18.32
N GLU A 195 -20.64 -15.33 19.28
CA GLU A 195 -19.84 -16.55 19.17
C GLU A 195 -20.25 -17.46 18.00
N ALA A 196 -21.51 -17.41 17.56
CA ALA A 196 -22.00 -18.26 16.48
C ALA A 196 -21.32 -17.99 15.13
N GLN A 197 -20.88 -16.76 14.90
CA GLN A 197 -20.23 -16.36 13.65
C GLN A 197 -18.70 -16.27 13.76
N LEU A 198 -18.14 -16.49 14.95
CA LEU A 198 -16.73 -16.29 15.28
C LEU A 198 -15.79 -16.98 14.29
N SER A 199 -15.99 -18.27 14.03
CA SER A 199 -15.11 -19.06 13.15
C SER A 199 -15.09 -18.55 11.71
N THR A 200 -16.23 -18.15 11.18
CA THR A 200 -16.39 -17.65 9.81
C THR A 200 -15.76 -16.27 9.66
N VAL A 201 -15.98 -15.38 10.63
CA VAL A 201 -15.41 -14.03 10.62
C VAL A 201 -13.90 -14.07 10.82
N LEU A 202 -13.39 -14.93 11.74
CA LEU A 202 -11.95 -15.10 11.93
C LEU A 202 -11.27 -15.63 10.66
N SER A 203 -11.89 -16.56 9.94
CA SER A 203 -11.34 -17.05 8.66
C SER A 203 -11.28 -15.93 7.61
N TRP A 204 -12.29 -15.06 7.56
CA TRP A 204 -12.33 -13.92 6.65
C TRP A 204 -11.30 -12.84 7.03
N LEU A 205 -11.11 -12.56 8.34
CA LEU A 205 -10.13 -11.58 8.84
C LEU A 205 -8.66 -11.95 8.50
N ASN A 206 -8.39 -13.21 8.19
CA ASN A 206 -7.06 -13.65 7.78
C ASN A 206 -6.79 -13.50 6.27
N GLY A 207 -7.72 -12.92 5.52
CA GLY A 207 -7.60 -12.75 4.07
C GLY A 207 -7.83 -14.05 3.31
N ARG A 208 -9.01 -14.20 2.73
CA ARG A 208 -9.45 -15.44 2.09
C ARG A 208 -9.87 -15.19 0.64
N LEU A 209 -9.34 -16.00 -0.28
CA LEU A 209 -9.73 -16.00 -1.69
C LEU A 209 -10.66 -17.18 -2.05
N GLY A 210 -10.72 -18.18 -1.19
CA GLY A 210 -11.62 -19.32 -1.35
C GLY A 210 -13.08 -18.93 -1.24
N GLY A 211 -13.89 -19.39 -2.20
CA GLY A 211 -15.33 -19.12 -2.22
C GLY A 211 -15.72 -17.70 -2.66
N VAL A 212 -14.78 -16.84 -3.01
CA VAL A 212 -15.07 -15.49 -3.55
C VAL A 212 -15.73 -15.60 -4.91
N ARG A 213 -16.89 -14.97 -5.06
CA ARG A 213 -17.66 -14.94 -6.29
C ARG A 213 -17.38 -13.64 -7.07
N ILE A 214 -17.61 -13.70 -8.40
CA ILE A 214 -17.39 -12.54 -9.27
C ILE A 214 -18.16 -11.30 -8.84
N GLN A 215 -19.37 -11.47 -8.26
CA GLN A 215 -20.18 -10.35 -7.75
C GLN A 215 -19.48 -9.59 -6.61
N GLN A 216 -18.75 -10.28 -5.76
CA GLN A 216 -17.97 -9.66 -4.67
C GLN A 216 -16.69 -8.99 -5.19
N THR A 217 -16.15 -9.48 -6.30
CA THR A 217 -14.95 -8.94 -6.94
C THR A 217 -15.25 -7.73 -7.83
N LEU A 218 -16.47 -7.61 -8.34
CA LEU A 218 -16.86 -6.55 -9.28
C LEU A 218 -16.53 -5.13 -8.77
N PRO A 219 -16.77 -4.76 -7.50
CA PRO A 219 -16.38 -3.44 -6.97
C PRO A 219 -14.86 -3.19 -7.04
N VAL A 220 -14.03 -4.21 -6.80
CA VAL A 220 -12.56 -4.11 -6.92
C VAL A 220 -12.16 -3.89 -8.37
N ILE A 221 -12.76 -4.62 -9.32
CA ILE A 221 -12.50 -4.49 -10.75
C ILE A 221 -12.87 -3.07 -11.20
N ILE A 222 -14.05 -2.59 -10.86
CA ILE A 222 -14.51 -1.24 -11.22
C ILE A 222 -13.60 -0.18 -10.59
N ALA A 223 -13.30 -0.28 -9.30
CA ALA A 223 -12.40 0.65 -8.63
C ALA A 223 -11.02 0.68 -9.28
N THR A 224 -10.44 -0.49 -9.57
CA THR A 224 -9.12 -0.59 -10.21
C THR A 224 -9.15 -0.03 -11.63
N ALA A 225 -10.17 -0.38 -12.42
CA ALA A 225 -10.32 0.08 -13.80
C ALA A 225 -10.51 1.61 -13.92
N LEU A 226 -11.12 2.25 -12.93
CA LEU A 226 -11.32 3.70 -12.92
C LEU A 226 -10.17 4.45 -12.25
N LEU A 227 -9.72 3.98 -11.09
CA LEU A 227 -8.76 4.70 -10.25
C LEU A 227 -7.32 4.54 -10.72
N LEU A 228 -6.95 3.41 -11.32
CA LEU A 228 -5.59 3.20 -11.81
C LEU A 228 -5.25 4.11 -13.00
N PRO A 229 -6.09 4.23 -14.05
CA PRO A 229 -5.88 5.23 -15.10
C PRO A 229 -5.92 6.67 -14.58
N ALA A 230 -6.82 7.00 -13.65
CA ALA A 230 -6.86 8.32 -13.03
C ALA A 230 -5.55 8.64 -12.29
N ALA A 231 -5.03 7.70 -11.51
CA ALA A 231 -3.73 7.83 -10.86
C ALA A 231 -2.59 7.96 -11.88
N TRP A 232 -2.62 7.19 -12.97
CA TRP A 232 -1.61 7.24 -14.02
C TRP A 232 -1.59 8.60 -14.76
N LEU A 233 -2.75 9.19 -15.00
CA LEU A 233 -2.86 10.55 -15.54
C LEU A 233 -2.26 11.59 -14.57
N GLY A 234 -2.48 11.41 -13.25
CA GLY A 234 -1.91 12.24 -12.19
C GLY A 234 -0.44 11.93 -11.84
N ALA A 235 0.23 11.00 -12.50
CA ALA A 235 1.56 10.50 -12.14
C ALA A 235 2.63 11.59 -12.02
N ARG A 236 2.57 12.65 -12.85
CA ARG A 236 3.52 13.79 -12.77
C ARG A 236 3.38 14.56 -11.44
N ALA A 237 2.17 14.67 -10.92
CA ALA A 237 1.94 15.30 -9.61
C ALA A 237 2.52 14.45 -8.48
N PHE A 238 2.42 13.12 -8.58
CA PHE A 238 3.05 12.20 -7.62
C PHE A 238 4.58 12.23 -7.72
N ASP A 239 5.15 12.40 -8.92
CA ASP A 239 6.60 12.62 -9.10
C ASP A 239 7.07 13.87 -8.35
N ALA A 240 6.34 14.99 -8.49
CA ALA A 240 6.63 16.22 -7.78
C ALA A 240 6.51 16.05 -6.25
N LEU A 241 5.44 15.38 -5.77
CA LEU A 241 5.24 15.11 -4.34
C LEU A 241 6.37 14.25 -3.76
N SER A 242 6.83 13.25 -4.49
CA SER A 242 7.93 12.37 -4.06
C SER A 242 9.27 13.09 -3.92
N ALA A 243 9.49 14.13 -4.74
CA ALA A 243 10.70 14.96 -4.70
C ALA A 243 10.75 15.89 -3.47
N GLY A 244 9.62 16.22 -2.87
CA GLY A 244 9.55 17.04 -1.66
C GLY A 244 8.46 18.13 -1.74
N ASP A 245 7.90 18.53 -0.58
CA ASP A 245 6.82 19.53 -0.53
C ASP A 245 7.31 20.88 -1.07
N ALA A 246 8.54 21.30 -0.74
CA ALA A 246 9.14 22.53 -1.24
C ALA A 246 9.32 22.48 -2.77
N ILE A 247 9.81 21.34 -3.31
CA ILE A 247 9.98 21.17 -4.75
C ILE A 247 8.61 21.12 -5.44
N ALA A 248 7.63 20.41 -4.89
CA ALA A 248 6.29 20.38 -5.45
C ALA A 248 5.66 21.79 -5.51
N SER A 249 5.83 22.59 -4.43
CA SER A 249 5.31 23.96 -4.37
C SER A 249 6.04 24.89 -5.35
N SER A 250 7.34 24.74 -5.56
CA SER A 250 8.11 25.58 -6.48
C SER A 250 7.72 25.38 -7.96
N VAL A 251 7.17 24.21 -8.29
CA VAL A 251 6.62 23.94 -9.64
C VAL A 251 5.10 24.21 -9.73
N GLY A 252 4.51 24.92 -8.74
CA GLY A 252 3.11 25.32 -8.72
C GLY A 252 2.14 24.21 -8.30
N ALA A 253 2.62 23.06 -7.87
CA ALA A 253 1.76 21.98 -7.38
C ALA A 253 1.38 22.21 -5.90
N ASN A 254 0.19 21.74 -5.50
CA ASN A 254 -0.25 21.78 -4.10
C ASN A 254 0.00 20.42 -3.43
N PRO A 255 1.05 20.26 -2.60
CA PRO A 255 1.42 18.97 -2.01
C PRO A 255 0.31 18.35 -1.18
N ARG A 256 -0.47 19.20 -0.46
CA ARG A 256 -1.59 18.75 0.37
C ARG A 256 -2.70 18.11 -0.46
N ARG A 257 -3.09 18.77 -1.58
CA ARG A 257 -4.13 18.23 -2.49
C ARG A 257 -3.68 16.93 -3.12
N ILE A 258 -2.44 16.87 -3.61
CA ILE A 258 -1.89 15.67 -4.25
C ILE A 258 -1.86 14.50 -3.24
N ARG A 259 -1.45 14.76 -2.00
CA ARG A 259 -1.42 13.75 -0.93
C ARG A 259 -2.81 13.24 -0.60
N ILE A 260 -3.81 14.12 -0.46
CA ILE A 260 -5.19 13.72 -0.23
C ILE A 260 -5.69 12.83 -1.38
N ILE A 261 -5.46 13.21 -2.63
CA ILE A 261 -5.87 12.43 -3.80
C ILE A 261 -5.19 11.04 -3.77
N ALA A 262 -3.87 10.98 -3.54
CA ALA A 262 -3.14 9.72 -3.48
C ALA A 262 -3.69 8.79 -2.40
N VAL A 263 -3.92 9.33 -1.19
CA VAL A 263 -4.47 8.54 -0.08
C VAL A 263 -5.92 8.13 -0.36
N SER A 264 -6.76 9.01 -0.91
CA SER A 264 -8.15 8.67 -1.24
C SER A 264 -8.25 7.55 -2.27
N ILE A 265 -7.42 7.59 -3.32
CA ILE A 265 -7.36 6.51 -4.31
C ILE A 265 -6.91 5.21 -3.64
N ALA A 266 -5.85 5.26 -2.83
CA ALA A 266 -5.35 4.08 -2.13
C ALA A 266 -6.40 3.48 -1.19
N VAL A 267 -7.11 4.31 -0.43
CA VAL A 267 -8.18 3.90 0.50
C VAL A 267 -9.32 3.21 -0.22
N LEU A 268 -9.76 3.75 -1.35
CA LEU A 268 -10.83 3.13 -2.15
C LEU A 268 -10.40 1.77 -2.71
N LEU A 269 -9.17 1.67 -3.22
CA LEU A 269 -8.61 0.41 -3.71
C LEU A 269 -8.48 -0.63 -2.59
N VAL A 270 -7.99 -0.23 -1.41
CA VAL A 270 -7.88 -1.11 -0.24
C VAL A 270 -9.25 -1.49 0.29
N GLY A 271 -10.13 -0.53 0.50
CA GLY A 271 -11.48 -0.78 1.06
C GLY A 271 -12.29 -1.76 0.22
N THR A 272 -12.29 -1.59 -1.11
CA THR A 272 -12.94 -2.54 -2.02
C THR A 272 -12.28 -3.91 -1.99
N SER A 273 -10.95 -3.99 -1.91
CA SER A 273 -10.19 -5.25 -1.81
C SER A 273 -10.52 -6.00 -0.53
N VAL A 274 -10.47 -5.30 0.62
CA VAL A 274 -10.79 -5.89 1.93
C VAL A 274 -12.25 -6.35 1.98
N ALA A 275 -13.17 -5.60 1.41
CA ALA A 275 -14.58 -5.99 1.33
C ALA A 275 -14.78 -7.30 0.56
N ALA A 276 -13.98 -7.55 -0.47
CA ALA A 276 -14.10 -8.75 -1.30
C ALA A 276 -13.41 -9.99 -0.67
N THR A 277 -12.24 -9.82 -0.06
CA THR A 277 -11.36 -10.94 0.32
C THR A 277 -10.91 -10.92 1.77
N GLY A 278 -11.34 -9.94 2.56
CA GLY A 278 -10.74 -9.65 3.85
C GLY A 278 -9.38 -8.93 3.73
N PRO A 279 -8.77 -8.56 4.85
CA PRO A 279 -7.51 -7.85 4.87
C PRO A 279 -6.35 -8.73 4.40
N ILE A 280 -5.52 -8.18 3.50
CA ILE A 280 -4.29 -8.83 3.01
C ILE A 280 -3.14 -7.85 3.25
N GLY A 281 -2.26 -8.20 4.19
CA GLY A 281 -1.11 -7.37 4.56
C GLY A 281 0.13 -7.59 3.69
N PHE A 282 1.08 -6.65 3.79
CA PHE A 282 2.42 -6.68 3.15
C PHE A 282 2.46 -6.67 1.62
N LEU A 283 1.37 -7.00 0.92
CA LEU A 283 1.35 -7.09 -0.54
C LEU A 283 1.64 -5.74 -1.19
N GLY A 284 1.00 -4.68 -0.69
CA GLY A 284 1.22 -3.30 -1.15
C GLY A 284 2.66 -2.85 -0.97
N LEU A 285 3.24 -3.17 0.18
CA LEU A 285 4.64 -2.88 0.49
C LEU A 285 5.59 -3.58 -0.49
N MET A 286 5.42 -4.90 -0.70
CA MET A 286 6.26 -5.67 -1.63
C MET A 286 6.21 -5.12 -3.04
N ALA A 287 5.01 -4.86 -3.55
CA ALA A 287 4.80 -4.32 -4.88
C ALA A 287 5.41 -2.91 -5.03
N ALA A 288 5.23 -2.03 -4.05
CA ALA A 288 5.80 -0.69 -4.04
C ALA A 288 7.33 -0.68 -3.99
N VAL A 289 7.95 -1.60 -3.22
CA VAL A 289 9.41 -1.73 -3.15
C VAL A 289 9.99 -2.16 -4.51
N VAL A 290 9.40 -3.16 -5.15
CA VAL A 290 9.83 -3.64 -6.47
C VAL A 290 9.63 -2.54 -7.53
N ALA A 291 8.46 -1.91 -7.57
CA ALA A 291 8.15 -0.84 -8.51
C ALA A 291 9.13 0.33 -8.38
N HIS A 292 9.42 0.76 -7.15
CA HIS A 292 10.37 1.86 -6.93
C HIS A 292 11.81 1.50 -7.32
N ARG A 293 12.22 0.25 -7.15
CA ARG A 293 13.57 -0.20 -7.57
C ARG A 293 13.75 -0.18 -9.08
N ILE A 294 12.70 -0.51 -9.84
CA ILE A 294 12.75 -0.62 -11.30
C ILE A 294 12.46 0.74 -11.95
N ALA A 295 11.39 1.41 -11.53
CA ALA A 295 10.94 2.67 -12.10
C ALA A 295 11.66 3.91 -11.53
N GLY A 296 12.27 3.77 -10.33
CA GLY A 296 12.80 4.91 -9.58
C GLY A 296 11.68 5.88 -9.17
N PRO A 297 11.90 7.19 -9.32
CA PRO A 297 10.89 8.21 -8.96
C PRO A 297 9.78 8.38 -10.01
N ARG A 298 9.77 7.60 -11.09
CA ARG A 298 8.83 7.75 -12.21
C ARG A 298 7.52 7.01 -11.94
N HIS A 299 6.51 7.72 -11.41
CA HIS A 299 5.22 7.12 -11.08
C HIS A 299 4.45 6.55 -12.27
N ARG A 300 4.64 7.10 -13.49
CA ARG A 300 4.03 6.50 -14.70
C ARG A 300 4.44 5.05 -14.91
N LEU A 301 5.72 4.75 -14.72
CA LEU A 301 6.23 3.37 -14.80
C LEU A 301 5.89 2.58 -13.54
N GLY A 302 5.98 3.21 -12.37
CA GLY A 302 5.65 2.60 -11.09
C GLY A 302 4.19 2.12 -11.01
N LEU A 303 3.25 2.90 -11.55
CA LEU A 303 1.82 2.55 -11.61
C LEU A 303 1.48 1.48 -12.65
N LEU A 304 2.41 1.09 -13.51
CA LEU A 304 2.29 -0.13 -14.33
C LEU A 304 2.89 -1.34 -13.61
N ILE A 305 4.05 -1.15 -12.97
CA ILE A 305 4.80 -2.25 -12.33
C ILE A 305 4.12 -2.69 -11.03
N ALA A 306 3.73 -1.75 -10.15
CA ALA A 306 3.20 -2.10 -8.83
C ALA A 306 1.93 -2.96 -8.91
N PRO A 307 0.92 -2.65 -9.75
CA PRO A 307 -0.22 -3.52 -9.96
C PRO A 307 0.15 -4.89 -10.53
N ALA A 308 1.02 -4.93 -11.53
CA ALA A 308 1.46 -6.19 -12.15
C ALA A 308 2.18 -7.10 -11.14
N VAL A 309 3.10 -6.54 -10.37
CA VAL A 309 3.80 -7.26 -9.29
C VAL A 309 2.83 -7.71 -8.21
N GLY A 310 1.90 -6.83 -7.78
CA GLY A 310 0.89 -7.17 -6.78
C GLY A 310 0.02 -8.35 -7.20
N ALA A 311 -0.47 -8.35 -8.45
CA ALA A 311 -1.23 -9.46 -9.02
C ALA A 311 -0.41 -10.75 -9.04
N THR A 312 0.82 -10.70 -9.53
CA THR A 312 1.69 -11.87 -9.64
C THR A 312 2.04 -12.45 -8.27
N VAL A 313 2.42 -11.60 -7.31
CA VAL A 313 2.77 -12.03 -5.94
C VAL A 313 1.57 -12.65 -5.25
N LEU A 314 0.38 -12.05 -5.36
CA LEU A 314 -0.83 -12.60 -4.75
C LEU A 314 -1.23 -13.93 -5.41
N LEU A 315 -1.08 -14.06 -6.72
CA LEU A 315 -1.36 -15.30 -7.44
C LEU A 315 -0.41 -16.42 -7.02
N ILE A 316 0.89 -16.12 -6.86
CA ILE A 316 1.89 -17.05 -6.33
C ILE A 316 1.53 -17.45 -4.89
N ALA A 317 1.23 -16.49 -4.03
CA ALA A 317 0.88 -16.74 -2.63
C ALA A 317 -0.38 -17.62 -2.50
N ASP A 318 -1.41 -17.33 -3.31
CA ASP A 318 -2.64 -18.14 -3.35
C ASP A 318 -2.38 -19.56 -3.87
N THR A 319 -1.53 -19.71 -4.88
CA THR A 319 -1.15 -21.02 -5.42
C THR A 319 -0.37 -21.85 -4.39
N ILE A 320 0.58 -21.22 -3.69
CA ILE A 320 1.36 -21.87 -2.63
C ILE A 320 0.42 -22.26 -1.47
N GLY A 321 -0.47 -21.34 -1.05
CA GLY A 321 -1.41 -21.59 0.04
C GLY A 321 -2.31 -22.80 -0.23
N GLN A 322 -2.75 -22.99 -1.47
CA GLN A 322 -3.53 -24.17 -1.86
C GLN A 322 -2.72 -25.46 -1.89
N ALA A 323 -1.46 -25.39 -2.35
CA ALA A 323 -0.62 -26.58 -2.48
C ALA A 323 -0.12 -27.13 -1.14
N LEU A 324 0.11 -26.25 -0.15
CA LEU A 324 0.74 -26.64 1.13
C LEU A 324 -0.20 -27.37 2.09
N TRP A 325 -1.49 -27.07 2.06
CA TRP A 325 -2.44 -27.57 3.05
C TRP A 325 -3.72 -28.19 2.45
N ALA A 326 -3.69 -28.62 1.21
CA ALA A 326 -4.85 -29.30 0.63
C ALA A 326 -5.27 -30.53 1.50
N PRO A 327 -6.55 -30.73 1.80
CA PRO A 327 -7.73 -30.02 1.28
C PRO A 327 -8.11 -28.76 2.08
N ALA A 328 -7.41 -28.43 3.16
CA ALA A 328 -7.69 -27.22 3.95
C ALA A 328 -7.25 -25.96 3.21
N GLU A 329 -8.09 -24.94 3.19
CA GLU A 329 -7.73 -23.65 2.59
C GLU A 329 -6.86 -22.81 3.55
N THR A 330 -5.63 -22.51 3.14
CA THR A 330 -4.77 -21.58 3.88
C THR A 330 -5.16 -20.15 3.55
N PRO A 331 -5.39 -19.30 4.55
CA PRO A 331 -5.62 -17.88 4.32
C PRO A 331 -4.42 -17.26 3.60
N VAL A 332 -4.66 -16.62 2.45
CA VAL A 332 -3.59 -16.02 1.63
C VAL A 332 -2.84 -14.90 2.35
N GLY A 333 -3.53 -14.20 3.28
CA GLY A 333 -2.92 -13.17 4.12
C GLY A 333 -1.77 -13.69 4.98
N VAL A 334 -1.84 -14.93 5.46
CA VAL A 334 -0.75 -15.58 6.22
C VAL A 334 0.46 -15.81 5.30
N VAL A 335 0.24 -16.28 4.09
CA VAL A 335 1.33 -16.55 3.13
C VAL A 335 2.01 -15.25 2.72
N THR A 336 1.24 -14.19 2.44
CA THR A 336 1.81 -12.89 2.10
C THR A 336 2.57 -12.26 3.27
N ALA A 337 2.12 -12.43 4.52
CA ALA A 337 2.81 -11.96 5.71
C ALA A 337 4.14 -12.70 5.92
N LEU A 338 4.16 -14.03 5.78
CA LEU A 338 5.38 -14.84 5.88
C LEU A 338 6.43 -14.45 4.83
N ALA A 339 6.01 -14.08 3.61
CA ALA A 339 6.92 -13.59 2.58
C ALA A 339 7.31 -12.11 2.79
N GLY A 340 6.39 -11.29 3.29
CA GLY A 340 6.55 -9.86 3.47
C GLY A 340 7.51 -9.48 4.59
N VAL A 341 7.46 -10.17 5.74
CA VAL A 341 8.31 -9.88 6.90
C VAL A 341 9.82 -10.01 6.58
N PRO A 342 10.31 -11.10 5.95
CA PRO A 342 11.71 -11.19 5.54
C PRO A 342 12.12 -10.08 4.55
N LEU A 343 11.23 -9.72 3.62
CA LEU A 343 11.50 -8.65 2.66
C LEU A 343 11.62 -7.30 3.35
N LEU A 344 10.78 -7.03 4.34
CA LEU A 344 10.81 -5.82 5.16
C LEU A 344 12.12 -5.73 5.95
N LEU A 345 12.52 -6.80 6.65
CA LEU A 345 13.78 -6.86 7.41
C LEU A 345 15.00 -6.64 6.49
N TRP A 346 15.00 -7.27 5.32
CA TRP A 346 16.06 -7.06 4.34
C TRP A 346 16.07 -5.62 3.79
N GLY A 347 14.90 -5.01 3.60
CA GLY A 347 14.75 -3.59 3.20
C GLY A 347 15.36 -2.64 4.23
N ILE A 348 15.07 -2.84 5.51
CA ILE A 348 15.61 -2.03 6.62
C ILE A 348 17.13 -2.17 6.71
N ASN A 349 17.66 -3.37 6.70
CA ASN A 349 19.11 -3.63 6.79
C ASN A 349 19.90 -2.94 5.66
N ARG A 350 19.33 -2.87 4.47
CA ARG A 350 19.96 -2.15 3.34
C ARG A 350 19.90 -0.63 3.48
N LEU A 351 18.86 -0.07 4.07
CA LEU A 351 18.76 1.36 4.35
C LEU A 351 19.85 1.77 5.35
N ASP A 352 20.04 1.01 6.41
CA ASP A 352 21.09 1.24 7.41
C ASP A 352 22.49 1.12 6.83
N ALA A 353 22.75 0.13 5.98
CA ALA A 353 24.02 -0.03 5.29
C ALA A 353 24.34 1.17 4.37
N THR A 354 23.32 1.73 3.72
CA THR A 354 23.46 2.89 2.84
C THR A 354 23.72 4.17 3.65
N ALA A 355 23.04 4.33 4.78
CA ALA A 355 23.25 5.46 5.71
C ALA A 355 24.66 5.43 6.32
N LYS A 356 25.13 4.26 6.77
CA LYS A 356 26.49 4.06 7.28
C LYS A 356 27.58 4.33 6.22
N ARG A 357 27.34 3.96 4.96
CA ARG A 357 28.26 4.27 3.85
C ARG A 357 28.32 5.77 3.54
N ARG A 358 27.20 6.49 3.65
CA ARG A 358 27.17 7.96 3.48
C ARG A 358 27.89 8.66 4.64
N ALA A 359 27.68 8.25 5.88
CA ALA A 359 28.34 8.81 7.06
C ALA A 359 29.88 8.64 7.00
N ARG A 360 30.36 7.50 6.48
CA ARG A 360 31.79 7.25 6.30
C ARG A 360 32.45 8.05 5.16
N ARG A 361 31.64 8.60 4.22
CA ARG A 361 32.15 9.41 3.08
C ARG A 361 32.18 10.90 3.36
N THR A 362 31.60 11.38 4.46
CA THR A 362 31.78 12.74 4.97
C THR A 362 32.98 12.74 5.92
N PRO A 363 34.19 13.20 5.49
CA PRO A 363 35.30 13.33 6.40
C PRO A 363 34.96 14.42 7.41
N THR A 364 35.03 14.06 8.70
CA THR A 364 35.03 15.00 9.83
C THR A 364 36.22 15.92 9.61
N ARG A 365 35.97 17.16 9.20
CA ARG A 365 37.01 18.19 9.26
C ARG A 365 37.18 18.55 10.73
N ALA A 366 38.29 18.10 11.32
CA ALA A 366 38.86 18.65 12.53
C ALA A 366 39.45 20.02 12.21
#